data_50ebc04dad867fa7eac3ed79817a7704
#
_entry.id   50ebc04dad867fa7eac3ed79817a7704
#
_cell.length_a   1.000
_cell.length_b   1.000
_cell.length_c   1.000
_cell.angle_alpha   90.00
_cell.angle_beta   90.00
_cell.angle_gamma   90.00
#
_symmetry.space_group_name_H-M   'P 1'
#
loop_
_entity.id
_entity.type
_entity.pdbx_description
1 polymer ?
#
loop_
_entity_poly.entity_id
_entity_poly.type
_entity_poly.pdbx_seq_one_letter_code
_entity_poly.pdbx_strand_id
1 'polypeptide(L)'
;MSEDYKGRIGNLIRDARKHRGLTQHQLAELLATSQSAINRIEKGHQNLSLEMLARIGAALDSEIVALGAGPTHLRVTGPTRLSGSIDVKTSKNAGVALLCASLLNRGRTTLRKVARIEEVNRLLEVLGSLGVHTKWLNTDNDLEIIPPRDLNLSNIDETAARRTRSVIMFLGPLLHRTDTFELPYAGGCNLGTRTVEPHMSALRPFGLEVKATDGSYHASVNRAIEPVRPIVLTERGDTVTENALMAAALHPGTTVIRNASSNYMVQDLCFFLRKLGVAVEGVGTTTLTVTGRREIDVDVDYAPSEDPIEAMSLLAAAIVTKSEITIRRVPIEFLEIELALLEEMGFAYHRSQEYVALNGCTRLVDLTTKPSELHAPLDKIHPMPFPGLNIDNLPFFAVIAAVAEGQTLLHDWVYENRAIYLTDLNKLGGQVKLLDPHRVMIEGPTSFTGTEIVCPPALRPAVVILLAMLAAKGTSVLRSTYVIHRGYEDLAERLNLLGANIEPFRDI
;
A
#
# COMPACT_ATOMS: atom_id res chain seq x y z
N MET A 1 3.24 -33.72 20.69
CA MET A 1 2.80 -32.69 19.69
C MET A 1 1.54 -31.87 20.11
N SER A 2 0.66 -32.37 21.00
CA SER A 2 -0.59 -31.64 21.39
C SER A 2 -0.42 -30.55 22.46
N GLU A 3 0.64 -30.55 23.27
CA GLU A 3 0.86 -29.54 24.32
C GLU A 3 1.34 -28.18 23.80
N ASP A 4 2.07 -28.17 22.69
CA ASP A 4 2.62 -26.92 22.11
C ASP A 4 1.51 -26.01 21.53
N TYR A 5 0.44 -26.56 20.94
CA TYR A 5 -0.63 -25.75 20.34
C TYR A 5 -1.48 -25.00 21.37
N LYS A 6 -1.75 -25.60 22.54
CA LYS A 6 -2.54 -24.95 23.60
C LYS A 6 -1.81 -23.74 24.19
N GLY A 7 -0.49 -23.90 24.39
CA GLY A 7 0.36 -22.81 24.86
C GLY A 7 0.44 -21.65 23.86
N ARG A 8 0.56 -21.96 22.55
CA ARG A 8 0.60 -20.95 21.48
C ARG A 8 -0.70 -20.19 21.37
N ILE A 9 -1.85 -20.86 21.41
CA ILE A 9 -3.18 -20.21 21.40
C ILE A 9 -3.36 -19.35 22.66
N GLY A 10 -2.99 -19.85 23.84
CA GLY A 10 -3.04 -19.09 25.08
C GLY A 10 -2.20 -17.81 25.04
N ASN A 11 -1.00 -17.88 24.47
CA ASN A 11 -0.15 -16.71 24.28
C ASN A 11 -0.77 -15.68 23.31
N LEU A 12 -1.32 -16.14 22.17
CA LEU A 12 -2.00 -15.27 21.21
C LEU A 12 -3.17 -14.52 21.86
N ILE A 13 -4.00 -15.21 22.65
CA ILE A 13 -5.12 -14.62 23.39
C ILE A 13 -4.62 -13.57 24.40
N ARG A 14 -3.56 -13.88 25.15
CA ARG A 14 -2.95 -12.95 26.11
C ARG A 14 -2.41 -11.71 25.42
N ASP A 15 -1.73 -11.88 24.31
CA ASP A 15 -1.11 -10.78 23.57
C ASP A 15 -2.19 -9.89 22.92
N ALA A 16 -3.22 -10.47 22.31
CA ALA A 16 -4.38 -9.73 21.78
C ALA A 16 -5.12 -8.96 22.89
N ARG A 17 -5.32 -9.58 24.07
CA ARG A 17 -5.92 -8.89 25.22
C ARG A 17 -5.09 -7.69 25.69
N LYS A 18 -3.75 -7.88 25.81
CA LYS A 18 -2.83 -6.79 26.20
C LYS A 18 -2.82 -5.67 25.19
N HIS A 19 -2.84 -6.00 23.91
CA HIS A 19 -2.92 -5.02 22.81
C HIS A 19 -4.18 -4.15 22.89
N ARG A 20 -5.29 -4.71 23.39
CA ARG A 20 -6.52 -3.96 23.67
C ARG A 20 -6.51 -3.23 25.01
N GLY A 21 -5.43 -3.30 25.77
CA GLY A 21 -5.34 -2.69 27.10
C GLY A 21 -6.28 -3.31 28.14
N LEU A 22 -6.83 -4.52 27.87
CA LEU A 22 -7.77 -5.19 28.76
C LEU A 22 -7.02 -5.97 29.85
N THR A 23 -7.56 -5.91 31.10
CA THR A 23 -7.15 -6.83 32.15
C THR A 23 -7.80 -8.21 31.94
N GLN A 24 -7.27 -9.25 32.57
CA GLN A 24 -7.91 -10.58 32.55
C GLN A 24 -9.34 -10.54 33.11
N HIS A 25 -9.62 -9.67 34.09
CA HIS A 25 -10.93 -9.48 34.64
C HIS A 25 -11.91 -8.89 33.64
N GLN A 26 -11.51 -7.84 32.93
CA GLN A 26 -12.34 -7.21 31.90
C GLN A 26 -12.64 -8.15 30.73
N LEU A 27 -11.67 -8.94 30.29
CA LEU A 27 -11.92 -9.97 29.27
C LEU A 27 -12.87 -11.06 29.79
N ALA A 28 -12.76 -11.44 31.07
CA ALA A 28 -13.66 -12.40 31.70
C ALA A 28 -15.11 -11.88 31.75
N GLU A 29 -15.32 -10.61 32.03
CA GLU A 29 -16.64 -9.96 32.01
C GLU A 29 -17.23 -9.97 30.58
N LEU A 30 -16.45 -9.58 29.56
CA LEU A 30 -16.90 -9.60 28.17
C LEU A 30 -17.31 -10.99 27.69
N LEU A 31 -16.66 -12.03 28.20
CA LEU A 31 -16.90 -13.42 27.82
C LEU A 31 -17.90 -14.14 28.77
N ALA A 32 -18.46 -13.42 29.78
CA ALA A 32 -19.31 -13.99 30.83
C ALA A 32 -18.65 -15.23 31.48
N THR A 33 -17.39 -15.12 31.89
CA THR A 33 -16.59 -16.17 32.53
C THR A 33 -15.80 -15.62 33.73
N SER A 34 -14.98 -16.47 34.37
CA SER A 34 -14.16 -16.04 35.52
C SER A 34 -12.74 -15.65 35.09
N GLN A 35 -12.11 -14.72 35.81
CA GLN A 35 -10.72 -14.35 35.61
C GLN A 35 -9.76 -15.58 35.67
N SER A 36 -10.07 -16.53 36.57
CA SER A 36 -9.30 -17.78 36.70
C SER A 36 -9.40 -18.66 35.46
N ALA A 37 -10.54 -18.64 34.75
CA ALA A 37 -10.68 -19.31 33.44
C ALA A 37 -9.80 -18.65 32.39
N ILE A 38 -9.83 -17.31 32.29
CA ILE A 38 -8.96 -16.56 31.36
C ILE A 38 -7.48 -16.85 31.64
N ASN A 39 -7.05 -16.86 32.89
CA ASN A 39 -5.67 -17.18 33.26
C ASN A 39 -5.27 -18.61 32.84
N ARG A 40 -6.17 -19.61 32.97
CA ARG A 40 -5.92 -20.98 32.49
C ARG A 40 -5.86 -21.06 30.97
N ILE A 41 -6.72 -20.33 30.29
CA ILE A 41 -6.71 -20.21 28.82
C ILE A 41 -5.39 -19.64 28.35
N GLU A 42 -4.96 -18.49 28.89
CA GLU A 42 -3.72 -17.82 28.52
C GLU A 42 -2.45 -18.63 28.85
N LYS A 43 -2.52 -19.56 29.81
CA LYS A 43 -1.44 -20.50 30.12
C LYS A 43 -1.50 -21.81 29.32
N GLY A 44 -2.48 -21.96 28.42
CA GLY A 44 -2.64 -23.19 27.64
C GLY A 44 -3.17 -24.38 28.44
N HIS A 45 -3.68 -24.18 29.65
CA HIS A 45 -4.13 -25.26 30.56
C HIS A 45 -5.61 -25.62 30.38
N GLN A 46 -6.26 -25.09 29.33
CA GLN A 46 -7.68 -25.36 29.07
C GLN A 46 -7.91 -25.68 27.59
N ASN A 47 -8.75 -26.71 27.33
CA ASN A 47 -9.26 -26.94 25.99
C ASN A 47 -10.33 -25.89 25.68
N LEU A 48 -10.24 -25.28 24.50
CA LEU A 48 -11.22 -24.30 24.02
C LEU A 48 -12.05 -24.95 22.93
N SER A 49 -13.38 -24.79 23.03
CA SER A 49 -14.27 -25.10 21.90
C SER A 49 -14.12 -24.06 20.81
N LEU A 50 -14.47 -24.43 19.57
CA LEU A 50 -14.49 -23.48 18.44
C LEU A 50 -15.39 -22.29 18.71
N GLU A 51 -16.54 -22.52 19.40
CA GLU A 51 -17.46 -21.47 19.80
C GLU A 51 -16.82 -20.49 20.81
N MET A 52 -16.07 -20.99 21.80
CA MET A 52 -15.35 -20.16 22.75
C MET A 52 -14.26 -19.34 22.05
N LEU A 53 -13.52 -19.93 21.10
CA LEU A 53 -12.50 -19.23 20.31
C LEU A 53 -13.12 -18.13 19.45
N ALA A 54 -14.28 -18.38 18.83
CA ALA A 54 -15.02 -17.36 18.08
C ALA A 54 -15.47 -16.20 19.00
N ARG A 55 -15.99 -16.50 20.20
CA ARG A 55 -16.38 -15.48 21.19
C ARG A 55 -15.20 -14.66 21.68
N ILE A 56 -14.06 -15.31 21.96
CA ILE A 56 -12.83 -14.62 22.35
C ILE A 56 -12.34 -13.73 21.19
N GLY A 57 -12.36 -14.22 19.96
CA GLY A 57 -12.02 -13.45 18.75
C GLY A 57 -12.89 -12.20 18.61
N ALA A 58 -14.20 -12.35 18.72
CA ALA A 58 -15.15 -11.24 18.68
C ALA A 58 -14.93 -10.22 19.84
N ALA A 59 -14.68 -10.71 21.06
CA ALA A 59 -14.43 -9.84 22.21
C ALA A 59 -13.10 -9.07 22.11
N LEU A 60 -12.11 -9.66 21.43
CA LEU A 60 -10.80 -9.06 21.20
C LEU A 60 -10.66 -8.39 19.82
N ASP A 61 -11.73 -8.45 18.96
CA ASP A 61 -11.70 -7.98 17.58
C ASP A 61 -10.43 -8.47 16.84
N SER A 62 -10.13 -9.71 17.06
CA SER A 62 -8.90 -10.37 16.60
C SER A 62 -9.24 -11.79 16.19
N GLU A 63 -8.77 -12.19 15.01
CA GLU A 63 -8.89 -13.56 14.54
C GLU A 63 -7.91 -14.46 15.30
N ILE A 64 -8.33 -15.04 16.43
CA ILE A 64 -7.45 -15.81 17.33
C ILE A 64 -7.16 -17.20 16.80
N VAL A 65 -8.05 -17.77 15.98
CA VAL A 65 -7.86 -19.04 15.29
C VAL A 65 -8.45 -18.96 13.91
N ALA A 66 -7.60 -18.87 12.91
CA ALA A 66 -7.94 -19.31 11.59
C ALA A 66 -7.76 -20.84 11.57
N LEU A 67 -8.83 -21.60 11.39
CA LEU A 67 -8.75 -23.00 11.03
C LEU A 67 -7.96 -23.10 9.73
N GLY A 68 -6.76 -23.64 9.79
CA GLY A 68 -5.77 -23.63 8.72
C GLY A 68 -4.72 -22.55 8.93
N ALA A 69 -3.63 -22.88 9.61
CA ALA A 69 -2.43 -22.02 9.76
C ALA A 69 -1.65 -21.83 8.44
N GLY A 70 -2.21 -22.26 7.31
CA GLY A 70 -1.59 -22.19 5.99
C GLY A 70 -1.86 -20.87 5.27
N PRO A 71 -1.07 -20.58 4.23
CA PRO A 71 -1.28 -19.40 3.39
C PRO A 71 -2.65 -19.43 2.69
N THR A 72 -3.27 -18.27 2.53
CA THR A 72 -4.50 -18.15 1.74
C THR A 72 -4.17 -18.29 0.26
N HIS A 73 -5.02 -19.02 -0.46
CA HIS A 73 -4.96 -19.28 -1.89
C HIS A 73 -6.24 -18.74 -2.54
N LEU A 74 -6.20 -18.49 -3.85
CA LEU A 74 -7.37 -18.12 -4.64
C LEU A 74 -7.60 -19.17 -5.71
N ARG A 75 -8.84 -19.67 -5.79
CA ARG A 75 -9.34 -20.45 -6.92
C ARG A 75 -10.12 -19.50 -7.82
N VAL A 76 -9.77 -19.44 -9.09
CA VAL A 76 -10.37 -18.56 -10.09
C VAL A 76 -10.96 -19.41 -11.21
N THR A 77 -12.24 -19.26 -11.45
CA THR A 77 -12.92 -19.96 -12.56
C THR A 77 -13.27 -18.95 -13.65
N GLY A 78 -12.73 -19.17 -14.83
CA GLY A 78 -12.93 -18.32 -16.01
C GLY A 78 -13.30 -19.12 -17.28
N PRO A 79 -13.45 -18.46 -18.44
CA PRO A 79 -13.32 -17.01 -18.61
C PRO A 79 -14.51 -16.26 -18.02
N THR A 80 -14.21 -15.12 -17.38
CA THR A 80 -15.19 -14.24 -16.75
C THR A 80 -15.59 -13.11 -17.69
N ARG A 81 -16.85 -12.67 -17.64
CA ARG A 81 -17.29 -11.36 -18.11
C ARG A 81 -17.72 -10.54 -16.90
N LEU A 82 -17.05 -9.42 -16.70
CA LEU A 82 -17.37 -8.48 -15.63
C LEU A 82 -18.50 -7.54 -16.10
N SER A 83 -19.32 -7.07 -15.16
CA SER A 83 -20.41 -6.12 -15.43
C SER A 83 -20.72 -5.28 -14.19
N GLY A 84 -21.41 -4.14 -14.38
CA GLY A 84 -21.78 -3.28 -13.27
C GLY A 84 -20.82 -2.12 -13.03
N SER A 85 -20.75 -1.64 -11.80
CA SER A 85 -19.91 -0.51 -11.43
C SER A 85 -19.12 -0.75 -10.15
N ILE A 86 -17.95 -0.12 -10.05
CA ILE A 86 -17.04 -0.24 -8.91
C ILE A 86 -16.36 1.09 -8.62
N ASP A 87 -16.25 1.47 -7.35
CA ASP A 87 -15.54 2.66 -6.94
C ASP A 87 -14.05 2.36 -6.75
N VAL A 88 -13.19 3.24 -7.21
CA VAL A 88 -11.76 3.22 -6.85
C VAL A 88 -11.62 3.58 -5.38
N LYS A 89 -10.86 2.80 -4.65
CA LYS A 89 -10.52 3.04 -3.23
C LYS A 89 -9.47 4.14 -3.09
N THR A 90 -9.33 4.65 -1.88
CA THR A 90 -8.26 5.60 -1.55
C THR A 90 -6.89 4.97 -1.68
N SER A 91 -5.92 5.80 -2.04
CA SER A 91 -4.56 5.35 -2.30
C SER A 91 -3.88 4.78 -1.06
N LYS A 92 -3.39 3.57 -1.21
CA LYS A 92 -2.50 2.92 -0.26
C LYS A 92 -1.25 3.76 0.02
N ASN A 93 -0.57 4.20 -1.03
CA ASN A 93 0.71 4.89 -0.90
C ASN A 93 0.54 6.26 -0.24
N ALA A 94 -0.49 7.02 -0.63
CA ALA A 94 -0.84 8.26 0.06
C ALA A 94 -1.21 8.01 1.52
N GLY A 95 -2.05 7.01 1.82
CA GLY A 95 -2.42 6.65 3.19
C GLY A 95 -1.21 6.37 4.09
N VAL A 96 -0.21 5.65 3.58
CA VAL A 96 1.05 5.38 4.30
C VAL A 96 1.81 6.68 4.62
N ALA A 97 1.96 7.58 3.65
CA ALA A 97 2.62 8.87 3.86
C ALA A 97 1.89 9.72 4.92
N LEU A 98 0.56 9.76 4.85
CA LEU A 98 -0.26 10.53 5.78
C LEU A 98 -0.24 9.96 7.20
N LEU A 99 -0.16 8.63 7.36
CA LEU A 99 0.05 7.97 8.65
C LEU A 99 1.37 8.41 9.29
N CYS A 100 2.45 8.44 8.52
CA CYS A 100 3.74 8.94 9.01
C CYS A 100 3.68 10.45 9.33
N ALA A 101 3.07 11.23 8.46
CA ALA A 101 2.91 12.68 8.63
C ALA A 101 1.99 13.07 9.81
N SER A 102 1.12 12.18 10.27
CA SER A 102 0.28 12.43 11.46
C SER A 102 1.10 12.71 12.71
N LEU A 103 2.34 12.22 12.79
CA LEU A 103 3.27 12.52 13.89
C LEU A 103 3.74 13.97 13.93
N LEU A 104 3.57 14.75 12.86
CA LEU A 104 3.87 16.19 12.83
C LEU A 104 2.87 16.98 13.66
N ASN A 105 1.63 16.50 13.75
CA ASN A 105 0.52 17.12 14.47
C ASN A 105 0.47 16.62 15.91
N ARG A 106 0.29 17.51 16.87
CA ARG A 106 0.02 17.15 18.29
C ARG A 106 -1.46 16.99 18.57
N GLY A 107 -2.31 17.64 17.79
CA GLY A 107 -3.75 17.52 17.86
C GLY A 107 -4.26 16.24 17.19
N ARG A 108 -5.58 16.15 17.10
CA ARG A 108 -6.26 15.00 16.52
C ARG A 108 -6.21 15.06 14.98
N THR A 109 -5.80 13.96 14.36
CA THR A 109 -5.89 13.74 12.92
C THR A 109 -6.94 12.67 12.63
N THR A 110 -7.94 12.99 11.82
CA THR A 110 -8.89 12.01 11.28
C THR A 110 -8.63 11.83 9.80
N LEU A 111 -8.17 10.63 9.43
CA LEU A 111 -8.04 10.23 8.03
C LEU A 111 -9.27 9.46 7.60
N ARG A 112 -9.95 9.95 6.53
CA ARG A 112 -11.17 9.34 6.00
C ARG A 112 -10.85 8.23 5.01
N LYS A 113 -11.64 7.16 5.03
CA LYS A 113 -11.60 6.06 4.05
C LYS A 113 -10.20 5.46 3.85
N VAL A 114 -9.42 5.32 4.91
CA VAL A 114 -8.09 4.69 4.83
C VAL A 114 -8.23 3.22 4.46
N ALA A 115 -7.46 2.76 3.46
CA ALA A 115 -7.49 1.36 3.03
C ALA A 115 -7.09 0.41 4.17
N ARG A 116 -7.93 -0.60 4.46
CA ARG A 116 -7.64 -1.65 5.46
C ARG A 116 -6.81 -2.76 4.85
N ILE A 117 -5.52 -2.51 4.74
CA ILE A 117 -4.55 -3.44 4.17
C ILE A 117 -3.45 -3.75 5.19
N GLU A 118 -2.74 -4.84 4.97
CA GLU A 118 -1.68 -5.29 5.88
C GLU A 118 -0.57 -4.25 6.11
N GLU A 119 -0.22 -3.45 5.10
CA GLU A 119 0.80 -2.42 5.27
C GLU A 119 0.35 -1.30 6.21
N VAL A 120 -0.91 -0.89 6.13
CA VAL A 120 -1.52 0.06 7.08
C VAL A 120 -1.54 -0.54 8.49
N ASN A 121 -1.97 -1.80 8.64
CA ASN A 121 -2.00 -2.49 9.94
C ASN A 121 -0.60 -2.50 10.59
N ARG A 122 0.45 -2.83 9.82
CA ARG A 122 1.84 -2.82 10.34
C ARG A 122 2.27 -1.42 10.80
N LEU A 123 1.92 -0.37 10.06
CA LEU A 123 2.21 1.01 10.48
C LEU A 123 1.43 1.41 11.73
N LEU A 124 0.17 0.98 11.87
CA LEU A 124 -0.62 1.23 13.08
C LEU A 124 -0.02 0.53 14.30
N GLU A 125 0.52 -0.69 14.15
CA GLU A 125 1.26 -1.39 15.20
C GLU A 125 2.52 -0.61 15.61
N VAL A 126 3.29 -0.12 14.64
CA VAL A 126 4.46 0.73 14.92
C VAL A 126 4.03 2.03 15.64
N LEU A 127 3.01 2.72 15.13
CA LEU A 127 2.48 3.94 15.78
C LEU A 127 2.00 3.65 17.20
N GLY A 128 1.28 2.54 17.40
CA GLY A 128 0.83 2.10 18.73
C GLY A 128 1.99 1.86 19.69
N SER A 129 3.09 1.25 19.22
CA SER A 129 4.31 1.06 20.04
C SER A 129 5.01 2.35 20.42
N LEU A 130 4.86 3.41 19.59
CA LEU A 130 5.30 4.78 19.91
C LEU A 130 4.38 5.48 20.93
N GLY A 131 3.27 4.85 21.35
CA GLY A 131 2.27 5.42 22.24
C GLY A 131 1.19 6.26 21.55
N VAL A 132 1.14 6.23 20.20
CA VAL A 132 0.10 6.92 19.45
C VAL A 132 -1.23 6.19 19.63
N HIS A 133 -2.28 6.93 20.02
CA HIS A 133 -3.63 6.38 20.07
C HIS A 133 -4.21 6.35 18.66
N THR A 134 -4.62 5.16 18.21
CA THR A 134 -5.28 4.98 16.93
C THR A 134 -6.61 4.25 17.12
N LYS A 135 -7.66 4.71 16.42
CA LYS A 135 -9.00 4.13 16.54
C LYS A 135 -9.74 4.22 15.20
N TRP A 136 -10.25 3.08 14.74
CA TRP A 136 -11.23 3.06 13.65
C TRP A 136 -12.58 3.56 14.18
N LEU A 137 -13.14 4.59 13.52
CA LEU A 137 -14.34 5.28 14.00
C LEU A 137 -15.64 4.62 13.54
N ASN A 138 -15.63 4.04 12.32
CA ASN A 138 -16.83 3.51 11.69
C ASN A 138 -16.49 2.40 10.66
N THR A 139 -17.53 1.90 9.99
CA THR A 139 -17.41 0.93 8.91
C THR A 139 -16.85 1.51 7.61
N ASP A 140 -16.79 2.84 7.48
CA ASP A 140 -16.30 3.54 6.28
C ASP A 140 -14.77 3.70 6.25
N ASN A 141 -14.06 3.01 7.14
CA ASN A 141 -12.60 3.03 7.26
C ASN A 141 -12.04 4.41 7.65
N ASP A 142 -12.77 5.17 8.46
CA ASP A 142 -12.25 6.41 9.03
C ASP A 142 -11.38 6.10 10.25
N LEU A 143 -10.19 6.68 10.29
CA LEU A 143 -9.16 6.41 11.28
C LEU A 143 -8.83 7.70 12.07
N GLU A 144 -9.00 7.64 13.38
CA GLU A 144 -8.56 8.67 14.32
C GLU A 144 -7.14 8.37 14.79
N ILE A 145 -6.29 9.38 14.84
CA ILE A 145 -4.89 9.29 15.25
C ILE A 145 -4.59 10.45 16.18
N ILE A 146 -4.11 10.15 17.39
CA ILE A 146 -3.74 11.14 18.39
C ILE A 146 -2.37 10.79 18.95
N PRO A 147 -1.29 11.48 18.53
CA PRO A 147 0.03 11.26 19.08
C PRO A 147 0.12 11.74 20.53
N PRO A 148 0.88 11.06 21.40
CA PRO A 148 1.15 11.54 22.73
C PRO A 148 2.09 12.76 22.66
N ARG A 149 2.17 13.51 23.75
CA ARG A 149 3.11 14.63 23.85
C ARG A 149 4.55 14.16 23.70
N ASP A 150 4.91 13.07 24.36
CA ASP A 150 6.22 12.43 24.28
C ASP A 150 6.05 11.02 23.73
N LEU A 151 6.78 10.72 22.64
CA LEU A 151 6.76 9.42 21.99
C LEU A 151 7.60 8.41 22.76
N ASN A 152 7.12 7.18 22.86
CA ASN A 152 7.87 6.06 23.41
C ASN A 152 8.77 5.45 22.32
N LEU A 153 10.02 5.87 22.28
CA LEU A 153 11.00 5.39 21.29
C LEU A 153 11.82 4.20 21.75
N SER A 154 11.64 3.75 23.02
CA SER A 154 12.43 2.66 23.61
C SER A 154 11.94 1.27 23.22
N ASN A 155 10.70 1.14 22.74
CA ASN A 155 10.04 -0.14 22.49
C ASN A 155 9.30 -0.14 21.14
N ILE A 156 9.98 0.27 20.08
CA ILE A 156 9.39 0.21 18.74
C ILE A 156 9.16 -1.26 18.36
N ASP A 157 7.97 -1.56 17.83
CA ASP A 157 7.65 -2.91 17.37
C ASP A 157 8.53 -3.30 16.18
N GLU A 158 9.63 -4.01 16.47
CA GLU A 158 10.56 -4.47 15.44
C GLU A 158 9.91 -5.45 14.45
N THR A 159 8.99 -6.28 14.92
CA THR A 159 8.33 -7.28 14.08
C THR A 159 7.46 -6.61 13.03
N ALA A 160 6.68 -5.60 13.42
CA ALA A 160 5.88 -4.81 12.50
C ALA A 160 6.77 -3.95 11.58
N ALA A 161 7.79 -3.28 12.12
CA ALA A 161 8.71 -2.44 11.37
C ALA A 161 9.46 -3.23 10.28
N ARG A 162 9.94 -4.43 10.58
CA ARG A 162 10.64 -5.31 9.61
C ARG A 162 9.74 -5.87 8.51
N ARG A 163 8.41 -5.76 8.63
CA ARG A 163 7.44 -6.21 7.62
C ARG A 163 7.01 -5.12 6.67
N THR A 164 7.38 -3.85 6.92
CA THR A 164 7.09 -2.74 6.02
C THR A 164 8.35 -1.93 5.70
N ARG A 165 8.48 -1.52 4.44
CA ARG A 165 9.55 -0.61 4.04
C ARG A 165 9.27 0.82 4.49
N SER A 166 8.02 1.16 4.69
CA SER A 166 7.54 2.52 4.95
C SER A 166 7.99 3.07 6.31
N VAL A 167 8.53 2.23 7.20
CA VAL A 167 9.09 2.66 8.50
C VAL A 167 10.19 3.71 8.34
N ILE A 168 10.92 3.72 7.21
CA ILE A 168 11.94 4.73 6.91
C ILE A 168 11.36 6.15 6.82
N MET A 169 10.06 6.28 6.54
CA MET A 169 9.38 7.56 6.43
C MET A 169 9.13 8.22 7.80
N PHE A 170 9.33 7.51 8.89
CA PHE A 170 9.31 8.10 10.23
C PHE A 170 10.52 9.00 10.52
N LEU A 171 11.60 8.91 9.74
CA LEU A 171 12.78 9.77 9.93
C LEU A 171 12.42 11.25 9.84
N GLY A 172 11.59 11.65 8.85
CA GLY A 172 11.17 13.04 8.66
C GLY A 172 10.45 13.64 9.88
N PRO A 173 9.36 13.05 10.38
CA PRO A 173 8.66 13.58 11.55
C PRO A 173 9.42 13.38 12.87
N LEU A 174 10.17 12.28 13.06
CA LEU A 174 10.85 11.98 14.32
C LEU A 174 12.03 12.91 14.58
N LEU A 175 12.71 13.41 13.54
CA LEU A 175 13.85 14.34 13.73
C LEU A 175 13.45 15.61 14.50
N HIS A 176 12.17 15.98 14.54
CA HIS A 176 11.68 17.13 15.30
C HIS A 176 11.20 16.78 16.71
N ARG A 177 11.04 15.49 17.02
CA ARG A 177 10.46 15.01 18.28
C ARG A 177 11.50 14.65 19.33
N THR A 178 12.73 14.32 18.90
CA THR A 178 13.81 13.90 19.80
C THR A 178 15.18 14.19 19.18
N ASP A 179 16.23 14.21 20.02
CA ASP A 179 17.61 14.41 19.55
C ASP A 179 18.31 13.11 19.17
N THR A 180 17.82 11.98 19.69
CA THR A 180 18.33 10.65 19.34
C THR A 180 17.19 9.65 19.30
N PHE A 181 17.23 8.73 18.33
CA PHE A 181 16.28 7.63 18.25
C PHE A 181 16.83 6.47 17.43
N GLU A 182 16.22 5.32 17.59
CA GLU A 182 16.57 4.12 16.87
C GLU A 182 15.37 3.62 16.08
N LEU A 183 15.57 3.27 14.80
CA LEU A 183 14.56 2.64 13.96
C LEU A 183 15.06 1.27 13.50
N PRO A 184 14.25 0.21 13.63
CA PRO A 184 14.57 -1.09 13.04
C PRO A 184 14.78 -0.99 11.53
N TYR A 185 15.61 -1.87 10.96
CA TYR A 185 15.76 -1.91 9.51
C TYR A 185 14.43 -2.10 8.81
N ALA A 186 14.20 -1.28 7.81
CA ALA A 186 13.05 -1.39 6.94
C ALA A 186 13.06 -2.73 6.21
N GLY A 187 12.00 -3.49 6.32
CA GLY A 187 11.77 -4.72 5.59
C GLY A 187 11.02 -4.50 4.28
N GLY A 188 10.38 -5.52 3.77
CA GLY A 188 9.44 -5.41 2.63
C GLY A 188 9.88 -6.12 1.36
N CYS A 189 9.49 -5.60 0.19
CA CYS A 189 9.56 -6.29 -1.08
C CYS A 189 10.98 -6.50 -1.62
N ASN A 190 11.32 -7.71 -2.08
CA ASN A 190 12.60 -8.09 -2.69
C ASN A 190 12.66 -7.72 -4.20
N LEU A 191 12.58 -6.43 -4.51
CA LEU A 191 12.70 -5.93 -5.90
C LEU A 191 14.08 -5.28 -6.16
N GLY A 192 15.15 -5.94 -5.76
CA GLY A 192 16.54 -5.44 -5.88
C GLY A 192 17.06 -4.72 -4.63
N THR A 193 18.34 -4.33 -4.68
CA THR A 193 19.04 -3.60 -3.61
C THR A 193 18.64 -2.14 -3.63
N ARG A 194 17.70 -1.74 -2.78
CA ARG A 194 17.33 -0.33 -2.60
C ARG A 194 18.06 0.23 -1.40
N THR A 195 19.00 1.13 -1.65
CA THR A 195 19.67 1.87 -0.59
C THR A 195 18.71 2.84 0.11
N VAL A 196 18.98 3.16 1.37
CA VAL A 196 18.28 4.20 2.15
C VAL A 196 19.03 5.54 2.12
N GLU A 197 20.21 5.59 1.48
CA GLU A 197 21.06 6.77 1.42
C GLU A 197 20.36 8.02 0.83
N PRO A 198 19.46 7.92 -0.18
CA PRO A 198 18.72 9.09 -0.64
C PRO A 198 17.90 9.78 0.46
N HIS A 199 17.30 9.02 1.39
CA HIS A 199 16.59 9.55 2.54
C HIS A 199 17.54 10.25 3.50
N MET A 200 18.70 9.63 3.79
CA MET A 200 19.71 10.22 4.68
C MET A 200 20.27 11.51 4.09
N SER A 201 20.58 11.52 2.80
CA SER A 201 21.05 12.70 2.07
C SER A 201 20.03 13.86 2.10
N ALA A 202 18.74 13.55 1.94
CA ALA A 202 17.66 14.54 1.98
C ALA A 202 17.45 15.15 3.36
N LEU A 203 17.73 14.41 4.44
CA LEU A 203 17.50 14.83 5.84
C LEU A 203 18.74 15.41 6.53
N ARG A 204 19.94 15.15 6.01
CA ARG A 204 21.20 15.70 6.53
C ARG A 204 21.21 17.24 6.65
N PRO A 205 20.61 18.03 5.73
CA PRO A 205 20.51 19.48 5.88
C PRO A 205 19.71 19.94 7.10
N PHE A 206 18.85 19.09 7.68
CA PHE A 206 18.14 19.34 8.93
C PHE A 206 18.90 18.84 10.18
N GLY A 207 20.16 18.48 10.01
CA GLY A 207 21.03 18.02 11.09
C GLY A 207 20.88 16.52 11.44
N LEU A 208 20.17 15.73 10.64
CA LEU A 208 20.04 14.30 10.87
C LEU A 208 21.32 13.57 10.43
N GLU A 209 21.92 12.83 11.37
CA GLU A 209 22.97 11.85 11.12
C GLU A 209 22.46 10.46 11.46
N VAL A 210 22.66 9.48 10.57
CA VAL A 210 22.22 8.11 10.77
C VAL A 210 23.39 7.16 10.61
N LYS A 211 23.57 6.27 11.59
CA LYS A 211 24.53 5.17 11.55
C LYS A 211 23.77 3.85 11.50
N ALA A 212 24.07 3.05 10.50
CA ALA A 212 23.57 1.68 10.41
C ALA A 212 24.40 0.77 11.34
N THR A 213 23.72 -0.02 12.16
CA THR A 213 24.31 -1.05 13.03
C THR A 213 23.59 -2.37 12.80
N ASP A 214 23.97 -3.44 13.51
CA ASP A 214 23.34 -4.75 13.37
C ASP A 214 21.84 -4.68 13.73
N GLY A 215 21.00 -4.56 12.70
CA GLY A 215 19.55 -4.65 12.81
C GLY A 215 18.78 -3.33 12.87
N SER A 216 19.45 -2.18 13.01
CA SER A 216 18.77 -0.88 13.19
C SER A 216 19.56 0.32 12.65
N TYR A 217 18.83 1.43 12.49
CA TYR A 217 19.37 2.77 12.19
C TYR A 217 19.40 3.60 13.47
N HIS A 218 20.59 3.94 13.95
CA HIS A 218 20.77 4.89 15.04
C HIS A 218 20.83 6.31 14.48
N ALA A 219 19.84 7.12 14.79
CA ALA A 219 19.72 8.49 14.35
C ALA A 219 20.07 9.46 15.48
N SER A 220 20.80 10.52 15.13
CA SER A 220 21.08 11.67 16.00
C SER A 220 20.81 12.98 15.25
N VAL A 221 20.31 13.98 15.95
CA VAL A 221 19.91 15.27 15.37
C VAL A 221 20.74 16.38 15.97
N ASN A 222 21.53 17.05 15.14
CA ASN A 222 22.24 18.26 15.53
C ASN A 222 21.36 19.49 15.27
N ARG A 223 20.75 20.04 16.30
CA ARG A 223 19.84 21.20 16.23
C ARG A 223 20.50 22.49 15.77
N ALA A 224 21.84 22.57 15.72
CA ALA A 224 22.57 23.73 15.21
C ALA A 224 22.68 23.77 13.68
N ILE A 225 22.31 22.68 13.01
CA ILE A 225 22.33 22.59 11.55
C ILE A 225 20.92 22.88 11.02
N GLU A 226 20.81 23.85 10.12
CA GLU A 226 19.57 24.24 9.45
C GLU A 226 19.78 24.27 7.92
N PRO A 227 18.75 24.05 7.12
CA PRO A 227 18.83 24.09 5.66
C PRO A 227 18.99 25.55 5.17
N VAL A 228 20.24 25.99 4.98
CA VAL A 228 20.58 27.37 4.54
C VAL A 228 20.57 27.54 3.00
N ARG A 229 20.41 26.46 2.24
CA ARG A 229 20.37 26.44 0.77
C ARG A 229 19.35 25.43 0.28
N PRO A 230 18.93 25.50 -1.00
CA PRO A 230 18.01 24.50 -1.56
C PRO A 230 18.54 23.07 -1.37
N ILE A 231 17.67 22.18 -0.94
CA ILE A 231 17.92 20.76 -0.83
C ILE A 231 17.71 20.14 -2.21
N VAL A 232 18.74 19.58 -2.79
CA VAL A 232 18.65 18.88 -4.08
C VAL A 232 18.61 17.39 -3.79
N LEU A 233 17.47 16.75 -4.09
CA LEU A 233 17.33 15.32 -3.92
C LEU A 233 18.18 14.59 -4.98
N THR A 234 18.98 13.63 -4.54
CA THR A 234 19.85 12.82 -5.44
C THR A 234 19.05 11.75 -6.17
N GLU A 235 17.90 11.37 -5.62
CA GLU A 235 16.92 10.48 -6.23
C GLU A 235 15.55 11.18 -6.26
N ARG A 236 14.88 11.15 -7.42
CA ARG A 236 13.52 11.66 -7.58
C ARG A 236 12.49 10.62 -7.10
N GLY A 237 12.69 10.15 -5.88
CA GLY A 237 11.84 9.14 -5.23
C GLY A 237 10.66 9.78 -4.51
N ASP A 238 9.50 9.10 -4.53
CA ASP A 238 8.30 9.56 -3.83
C ASP A 238 8.55 9.65 -2.33
N THR A 239 8.96 8.56 -1.70
CA THR A 239 9.19 8.49 -0.25
C THR A 239 10.34 9.36 0.24
N VAL A 240 11.37 9.59 -0.59
CA VAL A 240 12.45 10.53 -0.30
C VAL A 240 11.93 11.97 -0.24
N THR A 241 11.09 12.33 -1.22
CA THR A 241 10.45 13.64 -1.28
C THR A 241 9.51 13.85 -0.10
N GLU A 242 8.72 12.82 0.27
CA GLU A 242 7.80 12.84 1.41
C GLU A 242 8.56 13.04 2.74
N ASN A 243 9.67 12.35 2.94
CA ASN A 243 10.53 12.57 4.11
C ASN A 243 11.07 14.02 4.18
N ALA A 244 11.55 14.55 3.06
CA ALA A 244 12.05 15.92 3.00
C ALA A 244 10.92 16.94 3.28
N LEU A 245 9.71 16.71 2.77
CA LEU A 245 8.51 17.53 3.05
C LEU A 245 8.15 17.51 4.54
N MET A 246 8.12 16.32 5.16
CA MET A 246 7.81 16.17 6.58
C MET A 246 8.86 16.84 7.46
N ALA A 247 10.14 16.74 7.10
CA ALA A 247 11.21 17.47 7.79
C ALA A 247 11.07 18.99 7.65
N ALA A 248 10.75 19.48 6.45
CA ALA A 248 10.54 20.91 6.21
C ALA A 248 9.29 21.46 6.91
N ALA A 249 8.27 20.65 7.14
CA ALA A 249 6.98 21.05 7.72
C ALA A 249 7.11 21.62 9.14
N LEU A 250 8.04 21.12 9.96
CA LEU A 250 8.30 21.61 11.33
C LEU A 250 9.60 22.44 11.43
N HIS A 251 10.25 22.75 10.31
CA HIS A 251 11.33 23.72 10.28
C HIS A 251 10.77 25.15 10.19
N PRO A 252 11.06 26.07 11.14
CA PRO A 252 10.40 27.39 11.23
C PRO A 252 10.92 28.41 10.20
N GLY A 253 11.39 27.97 9.05
CA GLY A 253 11.87 28.78 7.94
C GLY A 253 11.30 28.33 6.62
N THR A 254 11.82 28.91 5.54
CA THR A 254 11.45 28.49 4.18
C THR A 254 12.51 27.54 3.63
N THR A 255 12.10 26.34 3.27
CA THR A 255 12.93 25.30 2.66
C THR A 255 12.54 25.10 1.20
N VAL A 256 13.52 25.14 0.29
CA VAL A 256 13.32 24.83 -1.13
C VAL A 256 13.85 23.42 -1.39
N ILE A 257 12.99 22.55 -1.92
CA ILE A 257 13.34 21.16 -2.29
C ILE A 257 13.33 21.08 -3.82
N ARG A 258 14.43 20.67 -4.42
CA ARG A 258 14.61 20.50 -5.89
C ARG A 258 14.78 19.06 -6.24
N ASN A 259 14.43 18.70 -7.49
CA ASN A 259 14.35 17.34 -7.99
C ASN A 259 13.36 16.49 -7.20
N ALA A 260 12.30 17.13 -6.65
CA ALA A 260 11.23 16.48 -5.94
C ALA A 260 10.38 15.61 -6.88
N SER A 261 9.84 14.52 -6.37
CA SER A 261 8.77 13.81 -7.07
C SER A 261 7.49 14.67 -7.08
N SER A 262 6.80 14.63 -8.21
CA SER A 262 5.49 15.29 -8.40
C SER A 262 4.34 14.30 -8.50
N ASN A 263 4.56 13.05 -8.07
CA ASN A 263 3.57 11.97 -8.14
C ASN A 263 2.38 12.22 -7.18
N TYR A 264 1.28 11.51 -7.39
CA TYR A 264 0.00 11.71 -6.69
C TYR A 264 0.12 11.65 -5.17
N MET A 265 0.87 10.69 -4.59
CA MET A 265 1.01 10.56 -3.15
C MET A 265 1.78 11.74 -2.52
N VAL A 266 2.77 12.28 -3.24
CA VAL A 266 3.52 13.49 -2.81
C VAL A 266 2.62 14.71 -2.84
N GLN A 267 1.79 14.86 -3.88
CA GLN A 267 0.81 15.95 -3.97
C GLN A 267 -0.21 15.86 -2.83
N ASP A 268 -0.69 14.64 -2.53
CA ASP A 268 -1.64 14.39 -1.46
C ASP A 268 -1.06 14.75 -0.08
N LEU A 269 0.21 14.41 0.17
CA LEU A 269 0.92 14.85 1.36
C LEU A 269 1.02 16.40 1.41
N CYS A 270 1.31 17.06 0.30
CA CYS A 270 1.34 18.53 0.25
C CYS A 270 -0.02 19.16 0.61
N PHE A 271 -1.12 18.57 0.11
CA PHE A 271 -2.47 19.04 0.45
C PHE A 271 -2.80 18.82 1.93
N PHE A 272 -2.41 17.68 2.49
CA PHE A 272 -2.54 17.41 3.92
C PHE A 272 -1.73 18.41 4.76
N LEU A 273 -0.46 18.66 4.41
CA LEU A 273 0.39 19.66 5.09
C LEU A 273 -0.25 21.05 5.07
N ARG A 274 -0.88 21.45 3.96
CA ARG A 274 -1.65 22.71 3.90
C ARG A 274 -2.83 22.73 4.89
N LYS A 275 -3.51 21.60 5.08
CA LYS A 275 -4.58 21.47 6.10
C LYS A 275 -4.03 21.60 7.52
N LEU A 276 -2.78 21.18 7.76
CA LEU A 276 -2.06 21.40 9.00
C LEU A 276 -1.54 22.84 9.18
N GLY A 277 -1.76 23.70 8.18
CA GLY A 277 -1.34 25.12 8.18
C GLY A 277 0.09 25.36 7.76
N VAL A 278 0.76 24.40 7.14
CA VAL A 278 2.07 24.54 6.50
C VAL A 278 1.86 25.09 5.08
N ALA A 279 2.60 26.14 4.70
CA ALA A 279 2.53 26.64 3.33
C ALA A 279 3.44 25.80 2.43
N VAL A 280 2.86 25.24 1.37
CA VAL A 280 3.59 24.45 0.37
C VAL A 280 3.25 25.01 -1.02
N GLU A 281 4.25 25.48 -1.76
CA GLU A 281 4.14 25.98 -3.12
C GLU A 281 4.82 24.99 -4.08
N GLY A 282 4.45 25.06 -5.38
CA GLY A 282 5.03 24.22 -6.43
C GLY A 282 4.50 22.79 -6.45
N VAL A 283 3.36 22.50 -5.81
CA VAL A 283 2.74 21.16 -5.83
C VAL A 283 2.51 20.71 -7.26
N GLY A 284 2.85 19.45 -7.56
CA GLY A 284 2.80 18.90 -8.92
C GLY A 284 4.01 19.25 -9.79
N THR A 285 5.01 19.95 -9.25
CA THR A 285 6.27 20.27 -9.95
C THR A 285 7.48 19.62 -9.28
N THR A 286 8.65 19.76 -9.88
CA THR A 286 9.91 19.22 -9.35
C THR A 286 10.63 20.14 -8.37
N THR A 287 10.03 21.30 -8.06
CA THR A 287 10.55 22.24 -7.08
C THR A 287 9.43 22.61 -6.11
N LEU A 288 9.63 22.26 -4.86
CA LEU A 288 8.70 22.56 -3.77
C LEU A 288 9.28 23.61 -2.85
N THR A 289 8.49 24.60 -2.46
CA THR A 289 8.86 25.59 -1.45
C THR A 289 7.95 25.39 -0.25
N VAL A 290 8.54 25.08 0.91
CA VAL A 290 7.83 24.78 2.16
C VAL A 290 8.16 25.86 3.18
N THR A 291 7.15 26.57 3.67
CA THR A 291 7.29 27.44 4.85
C THR A 291 6.70 26.71 6.04
N GLY A 292 7.58 26.15 6.85
CA GLY A 292 7.21 25.29 7.97
C GLY A 292 6.78 26.08 9.21
N ARG A 293 6.42 25.34 10.25
CA ARG A 293 5.93 25.86 11.54
C ARG A 293 6.75 25.30 12.68
N ARG A 294 6.85 26.00 13.78
CA ARG A 294 7.53 25.50 15.00
C ARG A 294 6.77 24.35 15.66
N GLU A 295 5.45 24.42 15.57
CA GLU A 295 4.54 23.48 16.19
C GLU A 295 3.24 23.41 15.39
N ILE A 296 2.67 22.24 15.34
CA ILE A 296 1.36 21.98 14.74
C ILE A 296 0.52 21.27 15.83
N ASP A 297 -0.60 21.91 16.21
CA ASP A 297 -1.54 21.40 17.18
C ASP A 297 -2.95 21.80 16.74
N VAL A 298 -3.53 20.99 15.85
CA VAL A 298 -4.83 21.26 15.23
C VAL A 298 -5.66 19.99 15.13
N ASP A 299 -6.96 20.12 15.20
CA ASP A 299 -7.89 19.06 14.81
C ASP A 299 -8.08 19.13 13.31
N VAL A 300 -7.65 18.08 12.61
CA VAL A 300 -7.71 18.00 11.15
C VAL A 300 -8.49 16.78 10.69
N ASP A 301 -9.28 16.96 9.64
CA ASP A 301 -10.02 15.93 8.92
C ASP A 301 -9.55 15.95 7.46
N TYR A 302 -9.12 14.79 6.95
CA TYR A 302 -8.56 14.68 5.61
C TYR A 302 -8.88 13.31 4.99
N ALA A 303 -9.24 13.31 3.70
CA ALA A 303 -9.42 12.10 2.92
C ALA A 303 -8.23 11.95 1.94
N PRO A 304 -7.50 10.81 1.96
CA PRO A 304 -6.53 10.52 0.89
C PRO A 304 -7.20 10.51 -0.49
N SER A 305 -6.44 10.84 -1.53
CA SER A 305 -6.93 10.72 -2.91
C SER A 305 -7.16 9.25 -3.28
N GLU A 306 -7.95 9.03 -4.31
CA GLU A 306 -8.18 7.72 -4.92
C GLU A 306 -6.89 7.16 -5.54
N ASP A 307 -6.81 5.82 -5.60
CA ASP A 307 -5.60 5.12 -6.06
C ASP A 307 -5.57 4.96 -7.59
N PRO A 308 -4.69 5.68 -8.32
CA PRO A 308 -4.59 5.52 -9.78
C PRO A 308 -4.12 4.12 -10.19
N ILE A 309 -3.40 3.42 -9.31
CA ILE A 309 -2.90 2.08 -9.59
C ILE A 309 -4.02 1.06 -9.48
N GLU A 310 -4.92 1.23 -8.51
CA GLU A 310 -6.12 0.40 -8.44
C GLU A 310 -7.04 0.66 -9.65
N ALA A 311 -7.22 1.92 -10.03
CA ALA A 311 -7.98 2.27 -11.23
C ALA A 311 -7.42 1.59 -12.48
N MET A 312 -6.08 1.61 -12.66
CA MET A 312 -5.42 0.91 -13.77
C MET A 312 -5.59 -0.61 -13.69
N SER A 313 -5.58 -1.21 -12.49
CA SER A 313 -5.81 -2.65 -12.33
C SER A 313 -7.23 -3.05 -12.74
N LEU A 314 -8.23 -2.21 -12.44
CA LEU A 314 -9.62 -2.43 -12.84
C LEU A 314 -9.82 -2.22 -14.37
N LEU A 315 -9.14 -1.25 -14.97
CA LEU A 315 -9.09 -1.07 -16.42
C LEU A 315 -8.49 -2.32 -17.08
N ALA A 316 -7.36 -2.80 -16.58
CA ALA A 316 -6.73 -4.03 -17.08
C ALA A 316 -7.66 -5.25 -16.94
N ALA A 317 -8.36 -5.38 -15.81
CA ALA A 317 -9.36 -6.45 -15.61
C ALA A 317 -10.46 -6.40 -16.67
N ALA A 318 -11.03 -5.22 -16.94
CA ALA A 318 -12.07 -5.03 -17.94
C ALA A 318 -11.55 -5.34 -19.36
N ILE A 319 -10.35 -4.91 -19.69
CA ILE A 319 -9.71 -5.14 -21.00
C ILE A 319 -9.50 -6.63 -21.24
N VAL A 320 -8.82 -7.34 -20.33
CA VAL A 320 -8.47 -8.75 -20.54
C VAL A 320 -9.68 -9.68 -20.56
N THR A 321 -10.77 -9.29 -19.89
CA THR A 321 -12.04 -10.02 -19.87
C THR A 321 -13.03 -9.53 -20.95
N LYS A 322 -12.63 -8.57 -21.79
CA LYS A 322 -13.48 -7.92 -22.81
C LYS A 322 -14.83 -7.48 -22.24
N SER A 323 -14.79 -6.79 -21.09
CA SER A 323 -15.97 -6.46 -20.27
C SER A 323 -16.35 -4.99 -20.36
N GLU A 324 -17.65 -4.72 -20.19
CA GLU A 324 -18.17 -3.36 -20.01
C GLU A 324 -18.49 -3.14 -18.52
N ILE A 325 -17.69 -2.33 -17.85
CA ILE A 325 -17.88 -1.92 -16.45
C ILE A 325 -17.73 -0.42 -16.32
N THR A 326 -18.35 0.17 -15.30
CA THR A 326 -18.11 1.56 -14.93
C THR A 326 -17.19 1.62 -13.71
N ILE A 327 -15.98 2.12 -13.91
CA ILE A 327 -15.02 2.40 -12.85
C ILE A 327 -15.24 3.83 -12.42
N ARG A 328 -15.74 4.04 -11.20
CA ARG A 328 -16.05 5.36 -10.68
C ARG A 328 -14.89 5.90 -9.85
N ARG A 329 -14.82 7.23 -9.73
CA ARG A 329 -13.83 7.94 -8.91
C ARG A 329 -12.39 7.73 -9.38
N VAL A 330 -12.18 7.71 -10.70
CA VAL A 330 -10.84 7.54 -11.30
C VAL A 330 -10.09 8.87 -11.21
N PRO A 331 -8.89 8.94 -10.58
CA PRO A 331 -8.08 10.15 -10.49
C PRO A 331 -7.37 10.42 -11.80
N ILE A 332 -8.08 11.13 -12.69
CA ILE A 332 -7.78 11.21 -14.13
C ILE A 332 -6.41 11.79 -14.43
N GLU A 333 -5.98 12.81 -13.71
CA GLU A 333 -4.71 13.50 -13.95
C GLU A 333 -3.47 12.61 -13.75
N PHE A 334 -3.65 11.47 -13.07
CA PHE A 334 -2.58 10.48 -12.84
C PHE A 334 -2.69 9.25 -13.73
N LEU A 335 -3.56 9.27 -14.75
CA LEU A 335 -3.77 8.18 -15.71
C LEU A 335 -3.82 8.65 -17.16
N GLU A 336 -3.53 9.92 -17.42
CA GLU A 336 -3.62 10.49 -18.79
C GLU A 336 -2.70 9.76 -19.78
N ILE A 337 -1.49 9.41 -19.39
CA ILE A 337 -0.53 8.69 -20.25
C ILE A 337 -0.96 7.24 -20.45
N GLU A 338 -1.42 6.56 -19.39
CA GLU A 338 -1.94 5.21 -19.47
C GLU A 338 -3.12 5.11 -20.43
N LEU A 339 -4.07 6.06 -20.31
CA LEU A 339 -5.22 6.12 -21.21
C LEU A 339 -4.83 6.45 -22.64
N ALA A 340 -3.90 7.38 -22.86
CA ALA A 340 -3.39 7.70 -24.20
C ALA A 340 -2.74 6.50 -24.87
N LEU A 341 -1.92 5.72 -24.14
CA LEU A 341 -1.34 4.48 -24.63
C LEU A 341 -2.41 3.41 -24.93
N LEU A 342 -3.42 3.28 -24.08
CA LEU A 342 -4.52 2.36 -24.30
C LEU A 342 -5.36 2.77 -25.52
N GLU A 343 -5.60 4.05 -25.73
CA GLU A 343 -6.26 4.59 -26.95
C GLU A 343 -5.44 4.30 -28.20
N GLU A 344 -4.11 4.50 -28.16
CA GLU A 344 -3.20 4.13 -29.26
C GLU A 344 -3.30 2.63 -29.57
N MET A 345 -3.44 1.79 -28.54
CA MET A 345 -3.64 0.35 -28.70
C MET A 345 -5.04 -0.03 -29.21
N GLY A 346 -5.97 0.91 -29.34
CA GLY A 346 -7.33 0.68 -29.83
C GLY A 346 -8.40 0.50 -28.74
N PHE A 347 -8.06 0.78 -27.48
CA PHE A 347 -9.04 0.69 -26.39
C PHE A 347 -10.06 1.82 -26.44
N ALA A 348 -11.34 1.48 -26.30
CA ALA A 348 -12.44 2.42 -26.28
C ALA A 348 -13.12 2.46 -24.90
N TYR A 349 -13.47 3.65 -24.47
CA TYR A 349 -14.19 3.90 -23.23
C TYR A 349 -15.01 5.20 -23.33
N HIS A 350 -15.94 5.38 -22.40
CA HIS A 350 -16.63 6.65 -22.18
C HIS A 350 -16.15 7.29 -20.89
N ARG A 351 -15.88 8.60 -20.93
CA ARG A 351 -15.47 9.40 -19.77
C ARG A 351 -16.61 10.33 -19.36
N SER A 352 -16.92 10.39 -18.06
CA SER A 352 -17.87 11.35 -17.50
C SER A 352 -17.32 12.79 -17.47
N GLN A 353 -18.14 13.74 -17.07
CA GLN A 353 -17.65 15.06 -16.64
C GLN A 353 -16.75 14.91 -15.41
N GLU A 354 -15.80 15.84 -15.26
CA GLU A 354 -14.90 15.90 -14.10
C GLU A 354 -15.65 16.38 -12.87
N TYR A 355 -15.26 15.81 -11.72
CA TYR A 355 -15.70 16.25 -10.40
C TYR A 355 -14.53 16.16 -9.41
N VAL A 356 -14.69 16.72 -8.20
CA VAL A 356 -13.61 16.84 -7.22
C VAL A 356 -13.72 15.76 -6.17
N ALA A 357 -12.58 15.18 -5.77
CA ALA A 357 -12.44 14.21 -4.69
C ALA A 357 -12.76 14.82 -3.31
N LEU A 358 -12.89 13.97 -2.28
CA LEU A 358 -13.16 14.43 -0.91
C LEU A 358 -12.03 15.31 -0.33
N ASN A 359 -10.79 15.16 -0.81
CA ASN A 359 -9.67 16.03 -0.40
C ASN A 359 -9.80 17.47 -0.93
N GLY A 360 -10.75 17.74 -1.85
CA GLY A 360 -10.99 19.06 -2.43
C GLY A 360 -9.98 19.48 -3.50
N CYS A 361 -9.08 18.61 -3.93
CA CYS A 361 -7.96 18.94 -4.82
C CYS A 361 -7.87 18.00 -6.04
N THR A 362 -8.03 16.69 -5.85
CA THR A 362 -7.89 15.69 -6.91
C THR A 362 -9.09 15.69 -7.85
N ARG A 363 -8.83 15.69 -9.17
CA ARG A 363 -9.90 15.62 -10.20
C ARG A 363 -10.24 14.17 -10.49
N LEU A 364 -11.53 13.86 -10.45
CA LEU A 364 -12.07 12.53 -10.67
C LEU A 364 -12.98 12.51 -11.90
N VAL A 365 -13.05 11.34 -12.52
CA VAL A 365 -14.02 10.98 -13.55
C VAL A 365 -14.55 9.57 -13.32
N ASP A 366 -15.65 9.24 -13.96
CA ASP A 366 -16.10 7.85 -14.11
C ASP A 366 -15.75 7.38 -15.53
N LEU A 367 -15.17 6.19 -15.65
CA LEU A 367 -14.80 5.57 -16.91
C LEU A 367 -15.67 4.34 -17.15
N THR A 368 -16.44 4.33 -18.26
CA THR A 368 -17.18 3.14 -18.69
C THR A 368 -16.40 2.49 -19.83
N THR A 369 -15.88 1.31 -19.58
CA THR A 369 -15.08 0.54 -20.56
C THR A 369 -15.95 -0.06 -21.65
N LYS A 370 -15.36 -0.28 -22.83
CA LYS A 370 -16.02 -0.95 -23.95
C LYS A 370 -15.17 -2.13 -24.40
N PRO A 371 -15.77 -3.30 -24.68
CA PRO A 371 -15.04 -4.38 -25.33
C PRO A 371 -14.34 -3.89 -26.60
N SER A 372 -13.04 -4.07 -26.67
CA SER A 372 -12.20 -3.54 -27.75
C SER A 372 -11.25 -4.61 -28.28
N GLU A 373 -10.95 -4.56 -29.57
CA GLU A 373 -9.86 -5.33 -30.16
C GLU A 373 -8.59 -4.48 -30.12
N LEU A 374 -7.58 -4.99 -29.42
CA LEU A 374 -6.35 -4.27 -29.15
C LEU A 374 -5.22 -4.74 -30.08
N HIS A 375 -4.32 -3.83 -30.40
CA HIS A 375 -3.08 -4.10 -31.10
C HIS A 375 -1.88 -3.54 -30.35
N ALA A 376 -0.71 -4.09 -30.62
CA ALA A 376 0.53 -3.63 -30.01
C ALA A 376 0.82 -2.17 -30.40
N PRO A 377 1.34 -1.33 -29.48
CA PRO A 377 1.76 0.03 -29.79
C PRO A 377 2.97 0.03 -30.73
N LEU A 378 3.20 1.15 -31.41
CA LEU A 378 4.31 1.30 -32.36
C LEU A 378 5.69 1.35 -31.68
N ASP A 379 5.76 1.81 -30.43
CA ASP A 379 7.00 1.90 -29.65
C ASP A 379 6.89 1.07 -28.36
N LYS A 380 8.01 0.92 -27.66
CA LYS A 380 8.08 0.27 -26.36
C LYS A 380 7.25 1.02 -25.31
N ILE A 381 6.70 0.29 -24.36
CA ILE A 381 6.08 0.86 -23.16
C ILE A 381 7.13 0.87 -22.04
N HIS A 382 7.36 2.04 -21.44
CA HIS A 382 8.32 2.21 -20.34
C HIS A 382 7.85 3.29 -19.37
N PRO A 383 8.22 3.18 -18.07
CA PRO A 383 7.80 4.15 -17.09
C PRO A 383 8.63 5.43 -17.18
N MET A 384 8.03 6.53 -16.74
CA MET A 384 8.70 7.81 -16.56
C MET A 384 8.18 8.46 -15.26
N PRO A 385 8.98 9.29 -14.57
CA PRO A 385 8.47 10.09 -13.47
C PRO A 385 7.26 10.91 -13.91
N PHE A 386 6.29 11.08 -13.00
CA PHE A 386 5.08 11.88 -13.30
C PHE A 386 5.45 13.23 -13.97
N PRO A 387 4.75 13.66 -15.02
CA PRO A 387 3.48 13.14 -15.54
C PRO A 387 3.59 11.98 -16.56
N GLY A 388 4.73 11.29 -16.64
CA GLY A 388 4.86 10.10 -17.47
C GLY A 388 4.18 8.87 -16.88
N LEU A 389 4.29 7.73 -17.59
CA LEU A 389 3.70 6.44 -17.17
C LEU A 389 4.17 6.05 -15.78
N ASN A 390 3.20 5.82 -14.86
CA ASN A 390 3.52 5.39 -13.51
C ASN A 390 4.20 4.01 -13.52
N ILE A 391 5.32 3.90 -12.81
CA ILE A 391 6.10 2.66 -12.70
C ILE A 391 5.30 1.47 -12.16
N ASP A 392 4.33 1.72 -11.28
CA ASP A 392 3.47 0.68 -10.72
C ASP A 392 2.33 0.28 -11.67
N ASN A 393 2.01 1.09 -12.67
CA ASN A 393 1.04 0.77 -13.72
C ASN A 393 1.67 -0.05 -14.87
N LEU A 394 2.98 0.04 -15.07
CA LEU A 394 3.68 -0.67 -16.14
C LEU A 394 3.37 -2.19 -16.19
N PRO A 395 3.36 -2.95 -15.07
CA PRO A 395 3.10 -4.39 -15.10
C PRO A 395 1.73 -4.76 -15.68
N PHE A 396 0.71 -3.91 -15.56
CA PHE A 396 -0.62 -4.19 -16.11
C PHE A 396 -0.62 -4.21 -17.63
N PHE A 397 0.26 -3.45 -18.26
CA PHE A 397 0.44 -3.53 -19.71
C PHE A 397 0.96 -4.89 -20.19
N ALA A 398 1.53 -5.73 -19.29
CA ALA A 398 1.94 -7.08 -19.70
C ALA A 398 0.73 -7.98 -20.00
N VAL A 399 -0.29 -7.99 -19.15
CA VAL A 399 -1.48 -8.79 -19.40
C VAL A 399 -2.36 -8.19 -20.51
N ILE A 400 -2.34 -6.86 -20.66
CA ILE A 400 -3.01 -6.16 -21.77
C ILE A 400 -2.33 -6.50 -23.09
N ALA A 401 -1.00 -6.41 -23.17
CA ALA A 401 -0.23 -6.81 -24.35
C ALA A 401 -0.42 -8.28 -24.73
N ALA A 402 -0.56 -9.15 -23.75
CA ALA A 402 -0.80 -10.57 -24.00
C ALA A 402 -2.15 -10.86 -24.68
N VAL A 403 -3.14 -9.96 -24.61
CA VAL A 403 -4.42 -10.08 -25.32
C VAL A 403 -4.53 -9.15 -26.54
N ALA A 404 -3.55 -8.30 -26.79
CA ALA A 404 -3.46 -7.44 -27.96
C ALA A 404 -2.81 -8.18 -29.15
N GLU A 405 -3.16 -7.85 -30.37
CA GLU A 405 -2.52 -8.40 -31.59
C GLU A 405 -1.13 -7.78 -31.80
N GLY A 406 -0.12 -8.60 -31.98
CA GLY A 406 1.25 -8.20 -32.30
C GLY A 406 2.24 -8.35 -31.16
N GLN A 407 3.39 -7.69 -31.26
CA GLN A 407 4.49 -7.78 -30.30
C GLN A 407 4.67 -6.46 -29.56
N THR A 408 4.67 -6.51 -28.24
CA THR A 408 4.87 -5.36 -27.35
C THR A 408 6.15 -5.51 -26.55
N LEU A 409 7.03 -4.51 -26.59
CA LEU A 409 8.23 -4.44 -25.75
C LEU A 409 7.90 -3.64 -24.47
N LEU A 410 7.99 -4.27 -23.30
CA LEU A 410 7.97 -3.58 -22.02
C LEU A 410 9.39 -3.42 -21.48
N HIS A 411 9.71 -2.20 -21.00
CA HIS A 411 11.03 -1.87 -20.47
C HIS A 411 10.90 -1.27 -19.06
N ASP A 412 11.13 -2.08 -18.03
CA ASP A 412 11.15 -1.70 -16.62
C ASP A 412 12.55 -1.32 -16.18
N TRP A 413 12.97 -0.09 -16.44
CA TRP A 413 14.32 0.36 -16.13
C TRP A 413 14.51 0.78 -14.67
N VAL A 414 13.42 0.87 -13.87
CA VAL A 414 13.46 1.34 -12.47
C VAL A 414 13.68 0.19 -11.48
N TYR A 415 12.99 -0.94 -11.69
CA TYR A 415 13.08 -2.08 -10.79
C TYR A 415 13.92 -3.20 -11.38
N GLU A 416 15.02 -3.51 -10.71
CA GLU A 416 15.82 -4.70 -11.04
C GLU A 416 14.98 -5.96 -10.82
N ASN A 417 15.04 -6.88 -11.77
CA ASN A 417 14.44 -8.20 -11.72
C ASN A 417 12.89 -8.26 -11.58
N ARG A 418 12.14 -7.15 -11.71
CA ARG A 418 10.67 -7.23 -11.68
C ARG A 418 10.10 -7.84 -12.95
N ALA A 419 10.74 -7.59 -14.09
CA ALA A 419 10.32 -8.10 -15.40
C ALA A 419 10.27 -9.64 -15.45
N ILE A 420 11.10 -10.32 -14.67
CA ILE A 420 11.14 -11.79 -14.62
C ILE A 420 9.80 -12.40 -14.17
N TYR A 421 9.09 -11.73 -13.25
CA TYR A 421 7.80 -12.24 -12.76
C TYR A 421 6.68 -12.19 -13.79
N LEU A 422 6.83 -11.37 -14.85
CA LEU A 422 5.87 -11.29 -15.95
C LEU A 422 5.93 -12.53 -16.84
N THR A 423 7.04 -13.28 -16.81
CA THR A 423 7.16 -14.56 -17.53
C THR A 423 6.25 -15.65 -17.00
N ASP A 424 5.69 -15.47 -15.78
CA ASP A 424 4.69 -16.39 -15.22
C ASP A 424 3.39 -16.44 -16.05
N LEU A 425 3.12 -15.43 -16.89
CA LEU A 425 2.05 -15.49 -17.90
C LEU A 425 2.21 -16.68 -18.88
N ASN A 426 3.44 -17.16 -19.10
CA ASN A 426 3.69 -18.34 -19.95
C ASN A 426 3.06 -19.62 -19.37
N LYS A 427 2.90 -19.72 -18.04
CA LYS A 427 2.24 -20.85 -17.38
C LYS A 427 0.76 -20.91 -17.73
N LEU A 428 0.15 -19.76 -18.06
CA LEU A 428 -1.24 -19.64 -18.53
C LEU A 428 -1.36 -19.74 -20.06
N GLY A 429 -0.29 -20.00 -20.77
CA GLY A 429 -0.25 -20.07 -22.23
C GLY A 429 0.18 -18.76 -22.93
N GLY A 430 0.64 -17.77 -22.18
CA GLY A 430 1.20 -16.54 -22.72
C GLY A 430 2.49 -16.76 -23.52
N GLN A 431 2.87 -15.77 -24.30
CA GLN A 431 4.13 -15.76 -25.05
C GLN A 431 4.98 -14.56 -24.59
N VAL A 432 5.62 -14.72 -23.43
CA VAL A 432 6.47 -13.70 -22.82
C VAL A 432 7.92 -14.15 -22.86
N LYS A 433 8.76 -13.40 -23.54
CA LYS A 433 10.19 -13.65 -23.67
C LYS A 433 10.97 -12.61 -22.84
N LEU A 434 11.69 -13.06 -21.82
CA LEU A 434 12.64 -12.22 -21.08
C LEU A 434 13.84 -11.94 -21.97
N LEU A 435 14.13 -10.68 -22.26
CA LEU A 435 15.29 -10.25 -23.03
C LEU A 435 16.50 -9.99 -22.13
N ASP A 436 16.25 -9.38 -20.99
CA ASP A 436 17.20 -9.12 -19.90
C ASP A 436 16.41 -8.80 -18.60
N PRO A 437 17.07 -8.52 -17.44
CA PRO A 437 16.39 -8.24 -16.17
C PRO A 437 15.34 -7.12 -16.22
N HIS A 438 15.40 -6.24 -17.23
CA HIS A 438 14.57 -5.05 -17.35
C HIS A 438 13.56 -5.11 -18.51
N ARG A 439 13.74 -6.03 -19.48
CA ARG A 439 12.95 -6.01 -20.72
C ARG A 439 12.30 -7.36 -21.00
N VAL A 440 11.01 -7.28 -21.32
CA VAL A 440 10.25 -8.43 -21.83
C VAL A 440 9.59 -8.09 -23.16
N MET A 441 9.60 -9.04 -24.08
CA MET A 441 8.80 -9.03 -25.30
C MET A 441 7.58 -9.91 -25.09
N ILE A 442 6.41 -9.38 -25.39
CA ILE A 442 5.12 -10.08 -25.23
C ILE A 442 4.45 -10.13 -26.59
N GLU A 443 4.06 -11.34 -27.00
CA GLU A 443 3.35 -11.58 -28.25
C GLU A 443 1.93 -12.03 -27.95
N GLY A 444 0.94 -11.38 -28.57
CA GLY A 444 -0.48 -11.71 -28.46
C GLY A 444 -1.17 -11.79 -29.82
N PRO A 445 -2.45 -12.17 -29.87
CA PRO A 445 -3.33 -12.42 -28.73
C PRO A 445 -3.18 -13.84 -28.16
N THR A 446 -3.14 -13.92 -26.84
CA THR A 446 -3.11 -15.18 -26.08
C THR A 446 -4.52 -15.67 -25.71
N SER A 447 -4.79 -16.96 -25.89
CA SER A 447 -5.93 -17.63 -25.26
C SER A 447 -5.46 -18.29 -23.97
N PHE A 448 -5.66 -17.61 -22.84
CA PHE A 448 -5.24 -18.14 -21.55
C PHE A 448 -5.97 -19.42 -21.15
N THR A 449 -5.27 -20.32 -20.48
CA THR A 449 -5.77 -21.62 -19.98
C THR A 449 -5.48 -21.72 -18.48
N GLY A 450 -6.48 -22.20 -17.72
CA GLY A 450 -6.39 -22.35 -16.28
C GLY A 450 -5.26 -23.30 -15.87
N THR A 451 -4.52 -22.91 -14.83
CA THR A 451 -3.41 -23.67 -14.26
C THR A 451 -3.17 -23.27 -12.81
N GLU A 452 -2.27 -23.98 -12.14
CA GLU A 452 -1.82 -23.66 -10.78
C GLU A 452 -0.50 -22.89 -10.83
N ILE A 453 -0.44 -21.74 -10.12
CA ILE A 453 0.75 -20.88 -10.05
C ILE A 453 0.99 -20.49 -8.59
N VAL A 454 2.25 -20.52 -8.16
CA VAL A 454 2.67 -19.88 -6.90
C VAL A 454 2.72 -18.37 -7.13
N CYS A 455 2.03 -17.64 -6.28
CA CYS A 455 1.92 -16.17 -6.39
C CYS A 455 3.29 -15.52 -6.40
N PRO A 456 3.62 -14.67 -7.38
CA PRO A 456 4.86 -13.89 -7.37
C PRO A 456 5.02 -13.09 -6.07
N PRO A 457 6.24 -12.95 -5.53
CA PRO A 457 6.48 -12.19 -4.29
C PRO A 457 6.34 -10.67 -4.47
N ALA A 458 6.13 -10.20 -5.70
CA ALA A 458 5.94 -8.80 -6.06
C ALA A 458 4.44 -8.50 -6.30
N LEU A 459 3.94 -7.44 -5.65
CA LEU A 459 2.51 -7.12 -5.60
C LEU A 459 1.87 -6.95 -7.00
N ARG A 460 2.46 -6.14 -7.87
CA ARG A 460 1.85 -5.83 -9.18
C ARG A 460 1.88 -7.04 -10.12
N PRO A 461 3.00 -7.78 -10.29
CA PRO A 461 3.00 -9.06 -11.00
C PRO A 461 1.99 -10.08 -10.47
N ALA A 462 1.81 -10.15 -9.15
CA ALA A 462 0.81 -11.05 -8.55
C ALA A 462 -0.62 -10.73 -9.03
N VAL A 463 -0.98 -9.44 -9.06
CA VAL A 463 -2.28 -9.00 -9.59
C VAL A 463 -2.38 -9.25 -11.09
N VAL A 464 -1.32 -9.01 -11.88
CA VAL A 464 -1.28 -9.32 -13.32
C VAL A 464 -1.63 -10.79 -13.58
N ILE A 465 -1.08 -11.73 -12.79
CA ILE A 465 -1.41 -13.15 -12.92
C ILE A 465 -2.88 -13.42 -12.55
N LEU A 466 -3.39 -12.82 -11.47
CA LEU A 466 -4.80 -12.93 -11.09
C LEU A 466 -5.73 -12.44 -12.24
N LEU A 467 -5.40 -11.31 -12.87
CA LEU A 467 -6.18 -10.77 -13.99
C LEU A 467 -6.14 -11.69 -15.22
N ALA A 468 -4.99 -12.29 -15.54
CA ALA A 468 -4.90 -13.29 -16.61
C ALA A 468 -5.75 -14.54 -16.30
N MET A 469 -5.81 -14.95 -15.02
CA MET A 469 -6.67 -16.08 -14.59
C MET A 469 -8.17 -15.79 -14.77
N LEU A 470 -8.61 -14.52 -14.65
CA LEU A 470 -10.01 -14.16 -14.94
C LEU A 470 -10.38 -14.39 -16.42
N ALA A 471 -9.43 -14.21 -17.32
CA ALA A 471 -9.63 -14.44 -18.75
C ALA A 471 -9.34 -15.89 -19.18
N ALA A 472 -8.75 -16.71 -18.31
CA ALA A 472 -8.34 -18.08 -18.63
C ALA A 472 -9.53 -19.03 -18.73
N LYS A 473 -9.49 -19.97 -19.70
CA LYS A 473 -10.47 -21.04 -19.80
C LYS A 473 -10.23 -22.10 -18.73
N GLY A 474 -11.26 -22.42 -17.96
CA GLY A 474 -11.21 -23.43 -16.89
C GLY A 474 -10.88 -22.84 -15.53
N THR A 475 -10.37 -23.67 -14.62
CA THR A 475 -10.09 -23.28 -13.25
C THR A 475 -8.59 -23.07 -13.04
N SER A 476 -8.23 -21.96 -12.45
CA SER A 476 -6.86 -21.64 -12.02
C SER A 476 -6.75 -21.62 -10.49
N VAL A 477 -5.55 -21.87 -9.98
CA VAL A 477 -5.22 -21.75 -8.56
C VAL A 477 -4.01 -20.85 -8.40
N LEU A 478 -4.17 -19.75 -7.67
CA LEU A 478 -3.08 -18.87 -7.27
C LEU A 478 -2.71 -19.15 -5.81
N ARG A 479 -1.52 -19.72 -5.60
CA ARG A 479 -1.03 -20.14 -4.26
C ARG A 479 -0.38 -18.98 -3.51
N SER A 480 -0.57 -18.93 -2.18
CA SER A 480 0.15 -18.02 -1.27
C SER A 480 -0.06 -16.53 -1.58
N THR A 481 -1.31 -16.08 -1.62
CA THR A 481 -1.73 -14.75 -2.10
C THR A 481 -1.59 -13.61 -1.10
N TYR A 482 -0.87 -13.81 0.02
CA TYR A 482 -0.64 -12.78 1.04
C TYR A 482 -0.15 -11.46 0.46
N VAL A 483 0.69 -11.51 -0.60
CA VAL A 483 1.23 -10.31 -1.24
C VAL A 483 0.13 -9.41 -1.82
N ILE A 484 -0.99 -9.97 -2.29
CA ILE A 484 -2.14 -9.20 -2.82
C ILE A 484 -2.84 -8.45 -1.67
N HIS A 485 -3.10 -9.13 -0.55
CA HIS A 485 -3.74 -8.53 0.63
C HIS A 485 -2.89 -7.43 1.28
N ARG A 486 -1.57 -7.43 1.05
CA ARG A 486 -0.68 -6.37 1.51
C ARG A 486 -0.98 -5.02 0.86
N GLY A 487 -1.49 -4.99 -0.35
CA GLY A 487 -1.64 -3.76 -1.13
C GLY A 487 -3.01 -3.49 -1.75
N TYR A 488 -3.95 -4.44 -1.67
CA TYR A 488 -5.32 -4.28 -2.16
C TYR A 488 -6.30 -4.72 -1.07
N GLU A 489 -7.29 -3.89 -0.82
CA GLU A 489 -8.38 -4.16 0.10
C GLU A 489 -9.45 -5.00 -0.63
N ASP A 490 -9.64 -6.23 -0.18
CA ASP A 490 -10.72 -7.15 -0.62
C ASP A 490 -10.85 -7.30 -2.14
N LEU A 491 -9.70 -7.33 -2.87
CA LEU A 491 -9.71 -7.34 -4.34
C LEU A 491 -10.54 -8.48 -4.93
N ALA A 492 -10.43 -9.70 -4.38
CA ALA A 492 -11.17 -10.87 -4.85
C ALA A 492 -12.68 -10.67 -4.68
N GLU A 493 -13.12 -10.23 -3.51
CA GLU A 493 -14.53 -9.95 -3.21
C GLU A 493 -15.09 -8.84 -4.10
N ARG A 494 -14.33 -7.80 -4.30
CA ARG A 494 -14.73 -6.66 -5.14
C ARG A 494 -14.81 -7.02 -6.62
N LEU A 495 -13.93 -7.88 -7.13
CA LEU A 495 -14.06 -8.44 -8.47
C LEU A 495 -15.27 -9.39 -8.58
N ASN A 496 -15.57 -10.14 -7.51
CA ASN A 496 -16.77 -10.98 -7.46
C ASN A 496 -18.07 -10.16 -7.50
N LEU A 497 -18.09 -8.95 -6.93
CA LEU A 497 -19.23 -8.02 -7.07
C LEU A 497 -19.48 -7.61 -8.54
N LEU A 498 -18.45 -7.66 -9.38
CA LEU A 498 -18.55 -7.42 -10.81
C LEU A 498 -18.87 -8.70 -11.62
N GLY A 499 -19.02 -9.85 -10.96
CA GLY A 499 -19.35 -11.12 -11.59
C GLY A 499 -18.16 -12.06 -11.83
N ALA A 500 -16.99 -11.80 -11.23
CA ALA A 500 -15.92 -12.78 -11.19
C ALA A 500 -16.31 -14.00 -10.32
N ASN A 501 -15.58 -15.08 -10.49
CA ASN A 501 -15.71 -16.28 -9.66
C ASN A 501 -14.36 -16.60 -9.05
N ILE A 502 -14.07 -15.96 -7.91
CA ILE A 502 -12.83 -16.08 -7.14
C ILE A 502 -13.19 -16.59 -5.75
N GLU A 503 -12.69 -17.76 -5.39
CA GLU A 503 -12.92 -18.39 -4.10
C GLU A 503 -11.61 -18.41 -3.29
N PRO A 504 -11.52 -17.70 -2.15
CA PRO A 504 -10.41 -17.88 -1.24
C PRO A 504 -10.49 -19.23 -0.53
N PHE A 505 -9.36 -19.92 -0.42
CA PHE A 505 -9.28 -21.17 0.33
C PHE A 505 -7.91 -21.32 1.00
N ARG A 506 -7.83 -22.25 1.93
CA ARG A 506 -6.59 -22.65 2.62
C ARG A 506 -6.43 -24.15 2.51
N ASP A 507 -5.20 -24.62 2.41
CA ASP A 507 -4.93 -26.05 2.51
C ASP A 507 -5.23 -26.52 3.96
N ILE A 508 -5.89 -27.68 4.08
CA ILE A 508 -6.28 -28.29 5.36
C ILE A 508 -5.07 -28.91 6.03
#